data_3836a764c677cf0dbdc78193e8958e61
#
_entry.id   3836a764c677cf0dbdc78193e8958e61
#
_cell.length_a   1.000
_cell.length_b   1.000
_cell.length_c   1.000
_cell.angle_alpha   90.00
_cell.angle_beta   90.00
_cell.angle_gamma   90.00
#
_symmetry.space_group_name_H-M   'P 1'
#
loop_
_entity.id
_entity.type
_entity.pdbx_description
1 polymer ?
#
loop_
_entity_poly.entity_id
_entity_poly.type
_entity_poly.pdbx_seq_one_letter_code
_entity_poly.pdbx_strand_id
1 'polypeptide(L)'
;SAIHTLNYYDITFITEGKGTFSVDNQTYEVTPCDVLFSKPGEIRNWDTRHIINGYALIFEEEFLSSLFKDFLFVQHLSFFQLESFSSRLHLPDELYARILQILHHIKMEIDSYQQNDVHVLRALLYEVLMLLDRAYLKMTSIEEGRSREASNNHVSKFMNLVNIHSKEQHSVQYYADKLCITSNYLNEMVTSTMGFSAKQYIQNKVMDEAKRLLVYTNVPISDIAFELCFSTVSYFIRSFRQHTGETPLLYRKTHKP
;
A
#
# COMPACT_ATOMS: atom_id res chain seq x y z
N SER A 1 6.41 -18.72 -20.16
CA SER A 1 5.72 -17.69 -19.39
C SER A 1 6.62 -16.47 -19.28
N ALA A 2 6.13 -15.33 -19.75
CA ALA A 2 6.88 -14.08 -19.61
C ALA A 2 6.73 -13.61 -18.15
N ILE A 3 7.84 -13.46 -17.46
CA ILE A 3 7.90 -12.84 -16.14
C ILE A 3 7.81 -11.32 -16.37
N HIS A 4 6.77 -10.68 -15.85
CA HIS A 4 6.59 -9.23 -15.93
C HIS A 4 6.69 -8.63 -14.53
N THR A 5 7.63 -7.70 -14.36
CA THR A 5 7.67 -6.83 -13.19
C THR A 5 6.74 -5.64 -13.45
N LEU A 6 5.83 -5.36 -12.54
CA LEU A 6 4.84 -4.30 -12.67
C LEU A 6 5.41 -2.96 -12.19
N ASN A 7 5.07 -1.88 -12.91
CA ASN A 7 5.30 -0.49 -12.46
C ASN A 7 4.01 0.19 -12.00
N TYR A 8 2.92 -0.57 -11.87
CA TYR A 8 1.57 -0.10 -11.58
C TYR A 8 0.89 -1.07 -10.60
N TYR A 9 -0.20 -0.61 -10.00
CA TYR A 9 -1.11 -1.45 -9.22
C TYR A 9 -2.09 -2.17 -10.16
N ASP A 10 -2.35 -3.44 -9.86
CA ASP A 10 -3.29 -4.26 -10.61
C ASP A 10 -4.25 -4.96 -9.64
N ILE A 11 -5.54 -4.80 -9.91
CA ILE A 11 -6.60 -5.51 -9.22
C ILE A 11 -7.38 -6.31 -10.26
N THR A 12 -7.22 -7.63 -10.22
CA THR A 12 -7.86 -8.53 -11.18
C THR A 12 -9.08 -9.20 -10.54
N PHE A 13 -10.23 -9.11 -11.21
CA PHE A 13 -11.52 -9.66 -10.79
C PHE A 13 -11.85 -10.86 -11.67
N ILE A 14 -12.07 -12.04 -11.07
CA ILE A 14 -12.36 -13.28 -11.79
C ILE A 14 -13.88 -13.44 -11.93
N THR A 15 -14.38 -13.41 -13.17
CA THR A 15 -15.81 -13.60 -13.47
C THR A 15 -16.15 -15.03 -13.83
N GLU A 16 -15.24 -15.71 -14.54
CA GLU A 16 -15.47 -17.08 -15.02
C GLU A 16 -14.16 -17.87 -15.03
N GLY A 17 -14.31 -19.20 -14.96
CA GLY A 17 -13.19 -20.12 -15.04
C GLY A 17 -12.57 -20.46 -13.71
N LYS A 18 -11.55 -21.31 -13.75
CA LYS A 18 -10.72 -21.72 -12.59
C LYS A 18 -9.29 -21.86 -13.08
N GLY A 19 -8.35 -21.56 -12.23
CA GLY A 19 -6.93 -21.67 -12.57
C GLY A 19 -6.02 -21.35 -11.42
N THR A 20 -4.78 -21.07 -11.72
CA THR A 20 -3.76 -20.77 -10.72
C THR A 20 -3.11 -19.43 -11.01
N PHE A 21 -3.04 -18.60 -9.99
CA PHE A 21 -2.33 -17.32 -9.99
C PHE A 21 -1.21 -17.37 -8.97
N SER A 22 -0.02 -16.93 -9.37
CA SER A 22 1.13 -16.81 -8.47
C SER A 22 1.61 -15.36 -8.44
N VAL A 23 1.90 -14.89 -7.24
CA VAL A 23 2.57 -13.60 -6.99
C VAL A 23 3.73 -13.85 -6.04
N ASP A 24 4.93 -13.46 -6.47
CA ASP A 24 6.19 -13.76 -5.79
C ASP A 24 6.29 -15.28 -5.45
N ASN A 25 6.33 -15.61 -4.16
CA ASN A 25 6.43 -16.99 -3.67
C ASN A 25 5.08 -17.61 -3.26
N GLN A 26 3.97 -16.92 -3.48
CA GLN A 26 2.64 -17.39 -3.11
C GLN A 26 1.85 -17.82 -4.35
N THR A 27 1.14 -18.92 -4.23
CA THR A 27 0.30 -19.46 -5.31
C THR A 27 -1.11 -19.68 -4.81
N TYR A 28 -2.09 -19.23 -5.60
CA TYR A 28 -3.50 -19.27 -5.28
C TYR A 28 -4.27 -20.02 -6.36
N GLU A 29 -5.16 -20.93 -5.95
CA GLU A 29 -6.24 -21.40 -6.83
C GLU A 29 -7.32 -20.30 -6.88
N VAL A 30 -7.73 -19.94 -8.08
CA VAL A 30 -8.70 -18.87 -8.32
C VAL A 30 -9.99 -19.39 -8.91
N THR A 31 -11.09 -18.80 -8.47
CA THR A 31 -12.46 -19.12 -8.87
C THR A 31 -13.25 -17.83 -9.08
N PRO A 32 -14.46 -17.87 -9.69
CA PRO A 32 -15.32 -16.70 -9.77
C PRO A 32 -15.54 -16.04 -8.40
N CYS A 33 -15.69 -14.73 -8.37
CA CYS A 33 -15.77 -13.86 -7.19
C CYS A 33 -14.44 -13.67 -6.43
N ASP A 34 -13.33 -14.24 -6.94
CA ASP A 34 -12.00 -13.90 -6.43
C ASP A 34 -11.52 -12.56 -7.00
N VAL A 35 -10.87 -11.80 -6.15
CA VAL A 35 -10.15 -10.56 -6.46
C VAL A 35 -8.70 -10.76 -6.10
N LEU A 36 -7.81 -10.43 -7.03
CA LEU A 36 -6.36 -10.59 -6.89
C LEU A 36 -5.69 -9.23 -6.90
N PHE A 37 -4.73 -9.05 -6.00
CA PHE A 37 -4.00 -7.81 -5.82
C PHE A 37 -2.55 -7.99 -6.22
N SER A 38 -2.02 -7.03 -6.98
CA SER A 38 -0.60 -6.95 -7.29
C SER A 38 -0.14 -5.50 -7.25
N LYS A 39 1.03 -5.27 -6.67
CA LYS A 39 1.64 -3.93 -6.53
C LYS A 39 2.92 -3.79 -7.34
N PRO A 40 3.42 -2.57 -7.54
CA PRO A 40 4.68 -2.34 -8.22
C PRO A 40 5.83 -3.14 -7.61
N GLY A 41 6.65 -3.74 -8.47
CA GLY A 41 7.81 -4.54 -8.08
C GLY A 41 7.54 -6.04 -7.89
N GLU A 42 6.30 -6.47 -7.78
CA GLU A 42 5.96 -7.89 -7.65
C GLU A 42 6.06 -8.65 -8.97
N ILE A 43 6.44 -9.92 -8.87
CA ILE A 43 6.49 -10.86 -10.00
C ILE A 43 5.22 -11.69 -9.99
N ARG A 44 4.43 -11.61 -11.05
CA ARG A 44 3.20 -12.39 -11.20
C ARG A 44 3.26 -13.37 -12.35
N ASN A 45 2.56 -14.49 -12.19
CA ASN A 45 2.43 -15.51 -13.23
C ASN A 45 1.02 -16.12 -13.21
N TRP A 46 0.47 -16.33 -14.40
CA TRP A 46 -0.80 -17.01 -14.63
C TRP A 46 -0.57 -18.39 -15.21
N ASP A 47 -1.31 -19.37 -14.74
CA ASP A 47 -1.40 -20.67 -15.40
C ASP A 47 -2.23 -20.51 -16.69
N THR A 48 -1.55 -20.56 -17.82
CA THR A 48 -2.16 -20.36 -19.14
C THR A 48 -2.88 -21.60 -19.68
N ARG A 49 -2.91 -22.71 -18.93
CA ARG A 49 -3.58 -23.96 -19.36
C ARG A 49 -5.10 -23.89 -19.26
N HIS A 50 -5.62 -22.92 -18.51
CA HIS A 50 -7.05 -22.74 -18.30
C HIS A 50 -7.50 -21.36 -18.79
N ILE A 51 -8.72 -21.31 -19.33
CA ILE A 51 -9.34 -20.04 -19.72
C ILE A 51 -9.95 -19.42 -18.46
N ILE A 52 -9.50 -18.23 -18.13
CA ILE A 52 -10.01 -17.41 -17.04
C ILE A 52 -10.47 -16.09 -17.64
N ASN A 53 -11.71 -15.71 -17.38
CA ASN A 53 -12.29 -14.44 -17.80
C ASN A 53 -12.43 -13.51 -16.58
N GLY A 54 -12.30 -12.21 -16.84
CA GLY A 54 -12.43 -11.21 -15.79
C GLY A 54 -12.09 -9.80 -16.25
N TYR A 55 -11.93 -8.93 -15.28
CA TYR A 55 -11.51 -7.54 -15.47
C TYR A 55 -10.19 -7.32 -14.76
N ALA A 56 -9.29 -6.54 -15.36
CA ALA A 56 -8.10 -6.02 -14.71
C ALA A 56 -8.24 -4.49 -14.57
N LEU A 57 -8.19 -4.00 -13.35
CA LEU A 57 -8.18 -2.59 -13.00
C LEU A 57 -6.74 -2.18 -12.74
N ILE A 58 -6.14 -1.46 -13.68
CA ILE A 58 -4.73 -1.09 -13.67
C ILE A 58 -4.63 0.42 -13.50
N PHE A 59 -3.82 0.87 -12.54
CA PHE A 59 -3.65 2.30 -12.28
C PHE A 59 -2.29 2.59 -11.63
N GLU A 60 -1.82 3.82 -11.81
CA GLU A 60 -0.65 4.36 -11.14
C GLU A 60 -1.05 5.14 -9.88
N GLU A 61 -0.16 5.23 -8.91
CA GLU A 61 -0.42 5.90 -7.63
C GLU A 61 -0.81 7.37 -7.83
N GLU A 62 -0.19 8.05 -8.79
CA GLU A 62 -0.41 9.45 -9.13
C GLU A 62 -1.84 9.73 -9.59
N PHE A 63 -2.50 8.72 -10.16
CA PHE A 63 -3.89 8.89 -10.64
C PHE A 63 -4.84 9.30 -9.51
N LEU A 64 -4.64 8.79 -8.29
CA LEU A 64 -5.44 9.12 -7.11
C LEU A 64 -4.80 10.17 -6.22
N SER A 65 -3.47 10.26 -6.16
CA SER A 65 -2.75 11.16 -5.26
C SER A 65 -3.09 12.63 -5.49
N SER A 66 -3.45 13.01 -6.72
CA SER A 66 -3.88 14.38 -7.04
C SER A 66 -5.24 14.76 -6.44
N LEU A 67 -6.08 13.79 -6.02
CA LEU A 67 -7.36 14.03 -5.33
C LEU A 67 -7.20 14.19 -3.82
N PHE A 68 -6.23 13.49 -3.26
CA PHE A 68 -6.03 13.43 -1.83
C PHE A 68 -4.74 14.14 -1.44
N LYS A 69 -4.75 14.80 -0.29
CA LYS A 69 -3.50 15.29 0.33
C LYS A 69 -2.63 14.15 0.86
N ASP A 70 -3.14 12.92 0.84
CA ASP A 70 -2.43 11.71 1.21
C ASP A 70 -1.88 11.03 -0.05
N PHE A 71 -0.61 11.25 -0.34
CA PHE A 71 0.09 10.66 -1.49
C PHE A 71 0.40 9.16 -1.31
N LEU A 72 0.30 8.66 -0.08
CA LEU A 72 0.48 7.24 0.24
C LEU A 72 -0.85 6.50 0.37
N PHE A 73 -1.96 7.14 -0.01
CA PHE A 73 -3.30 6.59 0.12
C PHE A 73 -3.40 5.15 -0.41
N VAL A 74 -2.88 4.90 -1.60
CA VAL A 74 -2.93 3.56 -2.22
C VAL A 74 -2.09 2.55 -1.44
N GLN A 75 -0.91 2.95 -0.96
CA GLN A 75 -0.03 2.10 -0.16
C GLN A 75 -0.63 1.78 1.23
N HIS A 76 -1.51 2.63 1.74
CA HIS A 76 -2.19 2.43 3.02
C HIS A 76 -3.38 1.47 2.94
N LEU A 77 -3.85 1.11 1.74
CA LEU A 77 -4.89 0.10 1.59
C LEU A 77 -4.39 -1.25 2.11
N SER A 78 -5.21 -1.91 2.92
CA SER A 78 -4.82 -3.10 3.68
C SER A 78 -4.28 -4.22 2.80
N PHE A 79 -4.82 -4.37 1.60
CA PHE A 79 -4.40 -5.40 0.65
C PHE A 79 -3.13 -5.04 -0.14
N PHE A 80 -2.64 -3.79 -0.06
CA PHE A 80 -1.37 -3.35 -0.66
C PHE A 80 -0.25 -3.11 0.35
N GLN A 81 -0.52 -3.27 1.64
CA GLN A 81 0.52 -3.17 2.66
C GLN A 81 1.57 -4.29 2.49
N LEU A 82 2.79 -4.03 2.97
CA LEU A 82 3.91 -5.00 2.89
C LEU A 82 3.58 -6.34 3.52
N GLU A 83 2.67 -6.36 4.50
CA GLU A 83 2.22 -7.52 5.25
C GLU A 83 0.76 -7.87 4.96
N SER A 84 0.31 -7.62 3.73
CA SER A 84 -1.01 -8.09 3.37
C SER A 84 -1.11 -9.59 3.62
N PHE A 85 -2.15 -10.00 4.33
CA PHE A 85 -2.39 -11.39 4.71
C PHE A 85 -2.46 -12.30 3.49
N SER A 86 -3.00 -11.79 2.40
CA SER A 86 -3.19 -12.54 1.15
C SER A 86 -3.30 -11.58 -0.03
N SER A 87 -2.72 -11.96 -1.16
CA SER A 87 -2.94 -11.27 -2.44
C SER A 87 -4.24 -11.72 -3.13
N ARG A 88 -5.08 -12.51 -2.45
CA ARG A 88 -6.40 -12.97 -2.91
C ARG A 88 -7.47 -12.64 -1.87
N LEU A 89 -8.61 -12.15 -2.33
CA LEU A 89 -9.83 -11.92 -1.54
C LEU A 89 -11.01 -12.56 -2.27
N HIS A 90 -11.71 -13.45 -1.60
CA HIS A 90 -12.99 -13.98 -2.10
C HIS A 90 -14.15 -13.12 -1.58
N LEU A 91 -14.95 -12.59 -2.48
CA LEU A 91 -16.03 -11.68 -2.14
C LEU A 91 -17.39 -12.42 -2.09
N PRO A 92 -18.30 -12.00 -1.19
CA PRO A 92 -19.70 -12.40 -1.27
C PRO A 92 -20.34 -11.96 -2.59
N ASP A 93 -21.22 -12.78 -3.14
CA ASP A 93 -21.85 -12.55 -4.46
C ASP A 93 -22.47 -11.16 -4.61
N GLU A 94 -23.17 -10.68 -3.59
CA GLU A 94 -23.83 -9.36 -3.61
C GLU A 94 -22.80 -8.20 -3.74
N LEU A 95 -21.71 -8.27 -2.97
CA LEU A 95 -20.67 -7.25 -3.04
C LEU A 95 -19.92 -7.33 -4.35
N TYR A 96 -19.64 -8.54 -4.83
CA TYR A 96 -18.99 -8.76 -6.10
C TYR A 96 -19.81 -8.21 -7.25
N ALA A 97 -21.12 -8.50 -7.29
CA ALA A 97 -22.03 -7.95 -8.29
C ALA A 97 -22.08 -6.42 -8.28
N ARG A 98 -22.10 -5.79 -7.09
CA ARG A 98 -22.02 -4.34 -6.95
C ARG A 98 -20.72 -3.79 -7.56
N ILE A 99 -19.58 -4.40 -7.27
CA ILE A 99 -18.29 -3.96 -7.80
C ILE A 99 -18.25 -4.11 -9.32
N LEU A 100 -18.78 -5.22 -9.87
CA LEU A 100 -18.87 -5.40 -11.33
C LEU A 100 -19.70 -4.30 -12.01
N GLN A 101 -20.76 -3.80 -11.38
CA GLN A 101 -21.52 -2.64 -11.90
C GLN A 101 -20.65 -1.37 -11.94
N ILE A 102 -19.83 -1.12 -10.90
CA ILE A 102 -18.91 0.02 -10.89
C ILE A 102 -17.84 -0.14 -11.97
N LEU A 103 -17.28 -1.35 -12.16
CA LEU A 103 -16.32 -1.62 -13.24
C LEU A 103 -16.94 -1.41 -14.61
N HIS A 104 -18.21 -1.75 -14.79
CA HIS A 104 -18.93 -1.45 -16.02
C HIS A 104 -19.06 0.06 -16.25
N HIS A 105 -19.39 0.84 -15.21
CA HIS A 105 -19.41 2.30 -15.31
C HIS A 105 -18.03 2.88 -15.64
N ILE A 106 -16.96 2.39 -15.00
CA ILE A 106 -15.58 2.78 -15.36
C ILE A 106 -15.32 2.54 -16.85
N LYS A 107 -15.71 1.37 -17.35
CA LYS A 107 -15.54 1.05 -18.77
C LYS A 107 -16.32 2.02 -19.67
N MET A 108 -17.56 2.33 -19.34
CA MET A 108 -18.35 3.29 -20.09
C MET A 108 -17.71 4.68 -20.12
N GLU A 109 -17.20 5.16 -18.98
CA GLU A 109 -16.49 6.44 -18.89
C GLU A 109 -15.21 6.45 -19.72
N ILE A 110 -14.46 5.33 -19.76
CA ILE A 110 -13.26 5.20 -20.61
C ILE A 110 -13.63 5.19 -22.08
N ASP A 111 -14.69 4.46 -22.46
CA ASP A 111 -15.11 4.32 -23.87
C ASP A 111 -15.66 5.66 -24.43
N SER A 112 -16.22 6.52 -23.58
CA SER A 112 -16.74 7.84 -23.93
C SER A 112 -15.89 9.02 -23.46
N TYR A 113 -14.64 8.78 -23.06
CA TYR A 113 -13.76 9.71 -22.36
C TYR A 113 -13.67 11.09 -23.01
N GLN A 114 -13.93 12.11 -22.21
CA GLN A 114 -13.69 13.52 -22.51
C GLN A 114 -12.72 14.10 -21.50
N GLN A 115 -12.06 15.21 -21.83
CA GLN A 115 -10.95 15.78 -21.04
C GLN A 115 -11.26 16.04 -19.54
N ASN A 116 -12.52 16.15 -19.15
CA ASN A 116 -12.94 16.40 -17.75
C ASN A 116 -13.40 15.14 -17.00
N ASP A 117 -13.45 13.98 -17.65
CA ASP A 117 -14.02 12.75 -17.08
C ASP A 117 -13.07 12.06 -16.08
N VAL A 118 -11.85 12.53 -15.98
CA VAL A 118 -10.85 12.03 -15.00
C VAL A 118 -11.37 12.05 -13.56
N HIS A 119 -12.20 13.00 -13.20
CA HIS A 119 -12.76 13.10 -11.83
C HIS A 119 -13.82 12.03 -11.57
N VAL A 120 -14.62 11.70 -12.58
CA VAL A 120 -15.60 10.60 -12.50
C VAL A 120 -14.87 9.26 -12.37
N LEU A 121 -13.87 9.03 -13.21
CA LEU A 121 -13.03 7.83 -13.14
C LEU A 121 -12.35 7.67 -11.78
N ARG A 122 -11.81 8.75 -11.20
CA ARG A 122 -11.21 8.75 -9.87
C ARG A 122 -12.23 8.44 -8.78
N ALA A 123 -13.43 8.98 -8.85
CA ALA A 123 -14.50 8.72 -7.88
C ALA A 123 -14.93 7.25 -7.91
N LEU A 124 -15.11 6.68 -9.10
CA LEU A 124 -15.47 5.28 -9.29
C LEU A 124 -14.34 4.35 -8.81
N LEU A 125 -13.08 4.64 -9.16
CA LEU A 125 -11.93 3.89 -8.67
C LEU A 125 -11.85 3.94 -7.14
N TYR A 126 -12.02 5.13 -6.54
CA TYR A 126 -12.02 5.28 -5.09
C TYR A 126 -13.12 4.44 -4.42
N GLU A 127 -14.34 4.42 -4.98
CA GLU A 127 -15.42 3.60 -4.45
C GLU A 127 -15.03 2.11 -4.46
N VAL A 128 -14.49 1.60 -5.56
CA VAL A 128 -14.03 0.21 -5.66
C VAL A 128 -12.98 -0.08 -4.58
N LEU A 129 -11.96 0.78 -4.44
CA LEU A 129 -10.89 0.59 -3.46
C LEU A 129 -11.41 0.56 -2.03
N MET A 130 -12.35 1.45 -1.67
CA MET A 130 -12.93 1.48 -0.33
C MET A 130 -13.83 0.27 -0.03
N LEU A 131 -14.56 -0.22 -1.02
CA LEU A 131 -15.34 -1.44 -0.87
C LEU A 131 -14.45 -2.66 -0.65
N LEU A 132 -13.37 -2.77 -1.40
CA LEU A 132 -12.38 -3.84 -1.27
C LEU A 132 -11.64 -3.78 0.07
N ASP A 133 -11.19 -2.60 0.49
CA ASP A 133 -10.47 -2.41 1.74
C ASP A 133 -11.33 -2.83 2.95
N ARG A 134 -12.57 -2.40 2.97
CA ARG A 134 -13.53 -2.80 4.00
C ARG A 134 -13.79 -4.32 4.03
N ALA A 135 -13.89 -4.96 2.85
CA ALA A 135 -14.09 -6.40 2.76
C ALA A 135 -12.83 -7.17 3.21
N TYR A 136 -11.67 -6.69 2.83
CA TYR A 136 -10.38 -7.26 3.20
C TYR A 136 -10.15 -7.21 4.73
N LEU A 137 -10.38 -6.06 5.35
CA LEU A 137 -10.29 -5.89 6.81
C LEU A 137 -11.27 -6.79 7.55
N LYS A 138 -12.47 -6.98 7.02
CA LYS A 138 -13.44 -7.90 7.60
C LYS A 138 -12.98 -9.37 7.52
N MET A 139 -12.39 -9.77 6.38
CA MET A 139 -11.81 -11.11 6.22
C MET A 139 -10.68 -11.35 7.22
N THR A 140 -9.73 -10.43 7.30
CA THR A 140 -8.58 -10.55 8.21
C THR A 140 -9.01 -10.61 9.67
N SER A 141 -9.98 -9.80 10.09
CA SER A 141 -10.52 -9.83 11.46
C SER A 141 -11.21 -11.16 11.81
N ILE A 142 -11.82 -11.85 10.85
CA ILE A 142 -12.44 -13.17 11.05
C ILE A 142 -11.37 -14.27 11.16
N GLU A 143 -10.32 -14.19 10.37
CA GLU A 143 -9.23 -15.17 10.39
C GLU A 143 -8.26 -14.95 11.57
N GLU A 144 -8.01 -13.71 11.98
CA GLU A 144 -7.31 -13.38 13.22
C GLU A 144 -8.03 -13.94 14.45
N GLY A 145 -9.35 -13.94 14.47
CA GLY A 145 -10.17 -14.61 15.51
C GLY A 145 -10.04 -16.14 15.53
N ARG A 146 -9.42 -16.74 14.50
CA ARG A 146 -9.14 -18.17 14.42
C ARG A 146 -7.70 -18.58 14.67
N SER A 147 -6.73 -17.64 14.57
CA SER A 147 -5.30 -17.96 14.63
C SER A 147 -4.47 -16.80 15.18
N ARG A 148 -4.04 -16.94 16.44
CA ARG A 148 -3.02 -16.09 17.11
C ARG A 148 -3.41 -14.66 17.46
N GLU A 149 -4.26 -14.52 18.46
CA GLU A 149 -4.88 -13.26 18.93
C GLU A 149 -3.94 -12.17 19.52
N ALA A 150 -2.66 -12.38 19.71
CA ALA A 150 -1.84 -11.37 20.43
C ALA A 150 -0.78 -10.67 19.56
N SER A 151 -0.01 -11.38 18.76
CA SER A 151 1.19 -10.81 18.10
C SER A 151 0.85 -9.93 16.89
N ASN A 152 -0.02 -10.37 15.98
CA ASN A 152 -0.36 -9.61 14.77
C ASN A 152 -1.14 -8.33 15.07
N ASN A 153 -1.98 -8.34 16.13
CA ASN A 153 -2.71 -7.15 16.55
C ASN A 153 -1.78 -6.00 17.01
N HIS A 154 -0.64 -6.32 17.67
CA HIS A 154 0.32 -5.30 18.10
C HIS A 154 1.14 -4.75 16.94
N VAL A 155 1.55 -5.57 15.97
CA VAL A 155 2.29 -5.12 14.77
C VAL A 155 1.39 -4.21 13.92
N SER A 156 0.16 -4.63 13.63
CA SER A 156 -0.80 -3.80 12.87
C SER A 156 -1.11 -2.48 13.55
N LYS A 157 -1.31 -2.50 14.88
CA LYS A 157 -1.50 -1.26 15.66
C LYS A 157 -0.26 -0.37 15.66
N PHE A 158 0.93 -0.98 15.74
CA PHE A 158 2.19 -0.25 15.62
C PHE A 158 2.30 0.46 14.26
N MET A 159 2.03 -0.25 13.16
CA MET A 159 2.06 0.32 11.82
C MET A 159 1.10 1.51 11.69
N ASN A 160 -0.13 1.36 12.18
CA ASN A 160 -1.12 2.43 12.18
C ASN A 160 -0.66 3.65 12.99
N LEU A 161 -0.08 3.42 14.18
CA LEU A 161 0.47 4.51 14.98
C LEU A 161 1.65 5.21 14.31
N VAL A 162 2.52 4.45 13.62
CA VAL A 162 3.64 5.03 12.85
C VAL A 162 3.10 5.86 11.68
N ASN A 163 2.11 5.39 10.95
CA ASN A 163 1.51 6.15 9.86
C ASN A 163 0.92 7.50 10.34
N ILE A 164 0.38 7.55 11.55
CA ILE A 164 -0.21 8.78 12.12
C ILE A 164 0.86 9.71 12.70
N HIS A 165 1.86 9.15 13.39
CA HIS A 165 2.76 9.92 14.26
C HIS A 165 4.22 9.96 13.80
N SER A 166 4.62 9.29 12.72
CA SER A 166 6.03 9.19 12.31
C SER A 166 6.70 10.53 12.01
N LYS A 167 5.95 11.56 11.63
CA LYS A 167 6.49 12.91 11.42
C LYS A 167 7.07 13.51 12.70
N GLU A 168 6.41 13.26 13.82
CA GLU A 168 6.72 13.88 15.11
C GLU A 168 7.46 12.95 16.06
N GLN A 169 7.26 11.64 15.92
CA GLN A 169 7.72 10.63 16.87
C GLN A 169 8.59 9.57 16.20
N HIS A 170 9.89 9.62 16.47
CA HIS A 170 10.88 8.70 15.87
C HIS A 170 11.34 7.60 16.84
N SER A 171 10.87 7.63 18.10
CA SER A 171 11.30 6.70 19.14
C SER A 171 10.44 5.45 19.17
N VAL A 172 11.05 4.27 19.14
CA VAL A 172 10.38 2.98 19.34
C VAL A 172 9.65 2.94 20.69
N GLN A 173 10.23 3.56 21.73
CA GLN A 173 9.65 3.62 23.06
C GLN A 173 8.26 4.27 23.06
N TYR A 174 8.08 5.38 22.34
CA TYR A 174 6.79 6.05 22.21
C TYR A 174 5.69 5.10 21.73
N TYR A 175 5.97 4.31 20.70
CA TYR A 175 5.00 3.38 20.15
C TYR A 175 4.74 2.19 21.05
N ALA A 176 5.78 1.69 21.72
CA ALA A 176 5.68 0.62 22.69
C ALA A 176 4.80 1.04 23.90
N ASP A 177 4.98 2.26 24.40
CA ASP A 177 4.16 2.84 25.49
C ASP A 177 2.69 2.98 25.06
N LYS A 178 2.43 3.45 23.84
CA LYS A 178 1.08 3.54 23.28
C LYS A 178 0.40 2.18 23.15
N LEU A 179 1.16 1.13 22.95
CA LEU A 179 0.68 -0.25 22.85
C LEU A 179 0.67 -1.00 24.19
N CYS A 180 1.11 -0.33 25.28
CA CYS A 180 1.24 -0.93 26.62
C CYS A 180 2.14 -2.17 26.63
N ILE A 181 3.23 -2.18 25.85
CA ILE A 181 4.23 -3.24 25.75
C ILE A 181 5.64 -2.69 25.89
N THR A 182 6.65 -3.57 26.03
CA THR A 182 8.05 -3.16 26.07
C THR A 182 8.60 -2.92 24.66
N SER A 183 9.57 -1.99 24.52
CA SER A 183 10.26 -1.75 23.26
C SER A 183 10.95 -2.99 22.70
N ASN A 184 11.48 -3.87 23.55
CA ASN A 184 12.11 -5.12 23.15
C ASN A 184 11.08 -6.07 22.54
N TYR A 185 9.94 -6.24 23.20
CA TYR A 185 8.86 -7.10 22.70
C TYR A 185 8.29 -6.58 21.38
N LEU A 186 8.06 -5.25 21.27
CA LEU A 186 7.66 -4.63 20.02
C LEU A 186 8.68 -4.91 18.90
N ASN A 187 9.97 -4.74 19.19
CA ASN A 187 11.01 -4.95 18.19
C ASN A 187 11.13 -6.42 17.77
N GLU A 188 10.97 -7.38 18.69
CA GLU A 188 10.94 -8.82 18.38
C GLU A 188 9.76 -9.17 17.46
N MET A 189 8.56 -8.69 17.78
CA MET A 189 7.38 -8.92 16.96
C MET A 189 7.54 -8.33 15.56
N VAL A 190 7.96 -7.07 15.47
CA VAL A 190 8.17 -6.40 14.17
C VAL A 190 9.24 -7.12 13.38
N THR A 191 10.37 -7.51 14.00
CA THR A 191 11.45 -8.21 13.30
C THR A 191 11.03 -9.59 12.82
N SER A 192 10.29 -10.35 13.64
CA SER A 192 9.80 -11.68 13.26
C SER A 192 8.79 -11.64 12.12
N THR A 193 8.02 -10.56 12.03
CA THR A 193 6.97 -10.39 11.04
C THR A 193 7.51 -9.75 9.75
N MET A 194 8.35 -8.71 9.86
CA MET A 194 8.81 -7.87 8.74
C MET A 194 10.24 -8.15 8.27
N GLY A 195 11.03 -8.91 9.03
CA GLY A 195 12.43 -9.14 8.74
C GLY A 195 13.37 -7.97 9.06
N PHE A 196 12.86 -6.84 9.57
CA PHE A 196 13.65 -5.68 9.98
C PHE A 196 13.10 -5.03 11.26
N SER A 197 13.90 -4.19 11.92
CA SER A 197 13.55 -3.64 13.23
C SER A 197 12.43 -2.59 13.20
N ALA A 198 11.70 -2.43 14.31
CA ALA A 198 10.71 -1.36 14.49
C ALA A 198 11.31 0.03 14.24
N LYS A 199 12.56 0.25 14.66
CA LYS A 199 13.29 1.50 14.40
C LYS A 199 13.46 1.75 12.90
N GLN A 200 13.81 0.71 12.15
CA GLN A 200 13.99 0.80 10.70
C GLN A 200 12.67 1.08 9.99
N TYR A 201 11.57 0.49 10.45
CA TYR A 201 10.24 0.79 9.93
C TYR A 201 9.87 2.27 10.10
N ILE A 202 10.05 2.81 11.31
CA ILE A 202 9.80 4.23 11.58
C ILE A 202 10.66 5.12 10.68
N GLN A 203 11.97 4.82 10.57
CA GLN A 203 12.88 5.58 9.73
C GLN A 203 12.49 5.55 8.26
N ASN A 204 12.09 4.40 7.73
CA ASN A 204 11.62 4.28 6.35
C ASN A 204 10.44 5.23 6.10
N LYS A 205 9.43 5.23 6.99
CA LYS A 205 8.25 6.10 6.87
C LYS A 205 8.59 7.58 6.91
N VAL A 206 9.49 7.99 7.80
CA VAL A 206 9.96 9.38 7.89
C VAL A 206 10.71 9.78 6.61
N MET A 207 11.53 8.89 6.05
CA MET A 207 12.27 9.15 4.83
C MET A 207 11.36 9.18 3.59
N ASP A 208 10.32 8.38 3.54
CA ASP A 208 9.34 8.41 2.47
C ASP A 208 8.58 9.74 2.46
N GLU A 209 8.20 10.25 3.64
CA GLU A 209 7.62 11.58 3.76
C GLU A 209 8.61 12.69 3.34
N ALA A 210 9.89 12.56 3.72
CA ALA A 210 10.94 13.49 3.28
C ALA A 210 11.07 13.51 1.75
N LYS A 211 11.10 12.34 1.10
CA LYS A 211 11.13 12.22 -0.36
C LYS A 211 9.94 12.93 -0.99
N ARG A 212 8.75 12.69 -0.45
CA ARG A 212 7.52 13.32 -0.91
C ARG A 212 7.60 14.85 -0.86
N LEU A 213 7.99 15.41 0.29
CA LEU A 213 8.13 16.86 0.46
C LEU A 213 9.18 17.45 -0.48
N LEU A 214 10.30 16.73 -0.72
CA LEU A 214 11.36 17.16 -1.62
C LEU A 214 10.91 17.21 -3.08
N VAL A 215 10.13 16.24 -3.53
CA VAL A 215 9.69 16.09 -4.93
C VAL A 215 8.52 17.02 -5.24
N TYR A 216 7.51 17.05 -4.38
CA TYR A 216 6.24 17.69 -4.69
C TYR A 216 6.06 19.08 -4.09
N THR A 217 7.05 19.60 -3.35
CA THR A 217 7.00 20.94 -2.77
C THR A 217 8.27 21.73 -3.01
N ASN A 218 8.17 23.07 -2.82
CA ASN A 218 9.32 23.97 -2.83
C ASN A 218 9.79 24.36 -1.42
N VAL A 219 9.32 23.64 -0.39
CA VAL A 219 9.69 23.91 1.00
C VAL A 219 11.21 23.80 1.17
N PRO A 220 11.87 24.77 1.82
CA PRO A 220 13.31 24.71 2.10
C PRO A 220 13.70 23.41 2.83
N ILE A 221 14.89 22.90 2.56
CA ILE A 221 15.39 21.66 3.19
C ILE A 221 15.46 21.81 4.72
N SER A 222 15.79 23.01 5.22
CA SER A 222 15.73 23.33 6.65
C SER A 222 14.34 23.11 7.25
N ASP A 223 13.33 23.59 6.53
CA ASP A 223 11.95 23.57 7.02
C ASP A 223 11.38 22.15 6.97
N ILE A 224 11.76 21.36 5.95
CA ILE A 224 11.45 19.91 5.91
C ILE A 224 12.08 19.19 7.11
N ALA A 225 13.33 19.49 7.44
CA ALA A 225 13.99 18.90 8.61
C ALA A 225 13.25 19.24 9.91
N PHE A 226 12.76 20.47 10.07
CA PHE A 226 11.98 20.90 11.22
C PHE A 226 10.57 20.29 11.21
N GLU A 227 9.89 20.25 10.07
CA GLU A 227 8.56 19.64 9.95
C GLU A 227 8.59 18.14 10.32
N LEU A 228 9.68 17.46 9.97
CA LEU A 228 9.91 16.05 10.30
C LEU A 228 10.63 15.87 11.66
N CYS A 229 10.63 16.89 12.51
CA CYS A 229 11.14 16.86 13.89
C CYS A 229 12.59 16.36 14.03
N PHE A 230 13.46 16.61 13.05
CA PHE A 230 14.88 16.36 13.20
C PHE A 230 15.54 17.43 14.10
N SER A 231 16.40 16.99 15.01
CA SER A 231 17.07 17.86 15.96
C SER A 231 17.95 18.93 15.29
N THR A 232 18.51 18.62 14.13
CA THR A 232 19.29 19.56 13.30
C THR A 232 19.16 19.25 11.82
N VAL A 233 19.28 20.26 10.97
CA VAL A 233 19.30 20.11 9.51
C VAL A 233 20.46 19.21 9.06
N SER A 234 21.62 19.32 9.69
CA SER A 234 22.78 18.48 9.38
C SER A 234 22.53 17.00 9.66
N TYR A 235 21.80 16.70 10.73
CA TYR A 235 21.41 15.32 11.06
C TYR A 235 20.41 14.78 10.04
N PHE A 236 19.42 15.57 9.66
CA PHE A 236 18.49 15.22 8.58
C PHE A 236 19.22 14.89 7.28
N ILE A 237 20.11 15.79 6.80
CA ILE A 237 20.84 15.59 5.55
C ILE A 237 21.67 14.30 5.58
N ARG A 238 22.34 14.02 6.69
CA ARG A 238 23.13 12.80 6.86
C ARG A 238 22.25 11.54 6.87
N SER A 239 21.14 11.56 7.63
CA SER A 239 20.21 10.45 7.71
C SER A 239 19.55 10.16 6.37
N PHE A 240 19.12 11.19 5.66
CA PHE A 240 18.53 11.07 4.34
C PHE A 240 19.52 10.47 3.32
N ARG A 241 20.77 10.97 3.31
CA ARG A 241 21.81 10.43 2.43
C ARG A 241 22.14 8.98 2.76
N GLN A 242 22.20 8.62 4.04
CA GLN A 242 22.44 7.24 4.45
C GLN A 242 21.33 6.31 3.96
N HIS A 243 20.09 6.78 3.95
CA HIS A 243 18.93 6.01 3.56
C HIS A 243 18.74 5.91 2.03
N THR A 244 18.99 7.00 1.30
CA THR A 244 18.70 7.09 -0.14
C THR A 244 19.93 7.01 -1.04
N GLY A 245 21.14 7.15 -0.48
CA GLY A 245 22.39 7.28 -1.23
C GLY A 245 22.69 8.72 -1.70
N GLU A 246 21.71 9.61 -1.71
CA GLU A 246 21.81 10.98 -2.23
C GLU A 246 21.53 12.04 -1.16
N THR A 247 22.03 13.25 -1.36
CA THR A 247 21.65 14.39 -0.51
C THR A 247 20.25 14.87 -0.85
N PRO A 248 19.48 15.47 0.11
CA PRO A 248 18.14 16.00 -0.16
C PRO A 248 18.10 16.99 -1.33
N LEU A 249 19.15 17.80 -1.48
CA LEU A 249 19.23 18.77 -2.58
C LEU A 249 19.40 18.08 -3.94
N LEU A 250 20.23 17.04 -4.01
CA LEU A 250 20.43 16.26 -5.23
C LEU A 250 19.15 15.51 -5.57
N TYR A 251 18.55 14.83 -4.58
CA TYR A 251 17.30 14.10 -4.72
C TYR A 251 16.18 14.99 -5.29
N ARG A 252 16.02 16.21 -4.76
CA ARG A 252 15.05 17.19 -5.30
C ARG A 252 15.31 17.53 -6.76
N LYS A 253 16.58 17.70 -7.16
CA LYS A 253 16.94 18.07 -8.55
C LYS A 253 16.68 16.94 -9.54
N THR A 254 16.89 15.68 -9.11
CA THR A 254 16.83 14.51 -10.00
C THR A 254 15.42 13.93 -10.11
N HIS A 255 14.59 14.10 -9.06
CA HIS A 255 13.26 13.47 -8.99
C HIS A 255 12.08 14.45 -9.06
N LYS A 256 12.36 15.75 -9.18
CA LYS A 256 11.30 16.73 -9.38
C LYS A 256 10.77 16.63 -10.81
N PRO A 257 9.43 16.49 -11.01
CA PRO A 257 8.81 16.41 -12.35
C PRO A 257 8.99 17.69 -13.17
#